data_584b9671c29e1c8a7f98ff75b7416414
#
_entry.id   584b9671c29e1c8a7f98ff75b7416414
#
_cell.length_a   1.000
_cell.length_b   1.000
_cell.length_c   1.000
_cell.angle_alpha   90.00
_cell.angle_beta   90.00
_cell.angle_gamma   90.00
#
_symmetry.space_group_name_H-M   'P 1'
#
loop_
_entity.id
_entity.type
_entity.pdbx_description
1 polymer ?
#
loop_
_entity_poly.entity_id
_entity_poly.type
_entity_poly.pdbx_seq_one_letter_code
_entity_poly.pdbx_strand_id
1 'polypeptide(L)'
;MSVLTINKLTTSVGAEVTDLDPDRLAHDDGLATAVLDALEDNGVLVFHGLNLGPEAQVALCERLGEVDRSADGHHPVSGIYPITLDKSKNKQADYLKASFVWHIDGCTPLHDECPQKATVLSAVQVARNGGETEFANAYAAYNTLTETEKQNYGSL
;
A
#
# COMPACT_ATOMS: atom_id res chain seq x y z
N MET A 1 -2.65 -17.86 -19.29
CA MET A 1 -1.82 -16.88 -18.56
C MET A 1 -2.66 -15.63 -18.39
N SER A 2 -2.89 -15.23 -17.14
CA SER A 2 -3.63 -13.99 -16.86
C SER A 2 -2.69 -12.82 -17.10
N VAL A 3 -2.92 -12.06 -18.15
CA VAL A 3 -2.11 -10.87 -18.46
C VAL A 3 -2.79 -9.69 -17.76
N LEU A 4 -2.13 -9.11 -16.77
CA LEU A 4 -2.51 -7.80 -16.25
C LEU A 4 -2.12 -6.73 -17.26
N THR A 5 -2.98 -5.76 -17.45
CA THR A 5 -2.63 -4.55 -18.20
C THR A 5 -2.06 -3.53 -17.20
N ILE A 6 -0.77 -3.22 -17.35
CA ILE A 6 -0.02 -2.36 -16.44
C ILE A 6 0.44 -1.12 -17.20
N ASN A 7 -0.02 0.05 -16.78
CA ASN A 7 0.32 1.33 -17.38
C ASN A 7 1.12 2.17 -16.36
N LYS A 8 2.40 2.44 -16.65
CA LYS A 8 3.22 3.26 -15.76
C LYS A 8 2.66 4.68 -15.64
N LEU A 9 2.56 5.18 -14.42
CA LEU A 9 2.12 6.56 -14.12
C LEU A 9 3.28 7.54 -14.20
N THR A 10 4.47 7.10 -13.76
CA THR A 10 5.71 7.88 -13.86
C THR A 10 6.88 6.99 -14.30
N THR A 11 8.05 7.59 -14.49
CA THR A 11 9.27 6.84 -14.82
C THR A 11 9.86 6.09 -13.63
N SER A 12 9.53 6.47 -12.39
CA SER A 12 10.20 5.98 -11.18
C SER A 12 9.28 5.33 -10.17
N VAL A 13 7.99 5.64 -10.17
CA VAL A 13 7.03 5.08 -9.20
C VAL A 13 5.62 5.11 -9.75
N GLY A 14 4.88 4.06 -9.44
CA GLY A 14 3.46 3.94 -9.70
C GLY A 14 3.09 3.39 -11.06
N ALA A 15 2.13 2.46 -11.03
CA ALA A 15 1.46 1.97 -12.22
C ALA A 15 -0.04 1.81 -11.95
N GLU A 16 -0.83 2.08 -12.98
CA GLU A 16 -2.25 1.74 -13.01
C GLU A 16 -2.40 0.30 -13.51
N VAL A 17 -3.19 -0.48 -12.79
CA VAL A 17 -3.58 -1.83 -13.21
C VAL A 17 -5.02 -1.80 -13.65
N THR A 18 -5.25 -2.14 -14.92
CA THR A 18 -6.58 -2.26 -15.51
C THR A 18 -6.92 -3.74 -15.69
N ASP A 19 -8.21 -4.02 -15.88
CA ASP A 19 -8.73 -5.36 -16.17
C ASP A 19 -8.52 -6.39 -15.03
N LEU A 20 -8.27 -5.94 -13.79
CA LEU A 20 -8.27 -6.82 -12.64
C LEU A 20 -9.71 -7.16 -12.23
N ASP A 21 -10.04 -8.43 -12.31
CA ASP A 21 -11.27 -8.99 -11.77
C ASP A 21 -10.98 -9.53 -10.35
N PRO A 22 -11.55 -8.92 -9.28
CA PRO A 22 -11.34 -9.37 -7.91
C PRO A 22 -11.78 -10.82 -7.66
N ASP A 23 -12.86 -11.27 -8.33
CA ASP A 23 -13.36 -12.63 -8.18
C ASP A 23 -12.37 -13.64 -8.78
N ARG A 24 -11.72 -13.27 -9.89
CA ARG A 24 -10.64 -14.09 -10.44
C ARG A 24 -9.43 -14.14 -9.53
N LEU A 25 -9.04 -13.01 -8.94
CA LEU A 25 -7.88 -12.97 -8.05
C LEU A 25 -8.06 -13.91 -6.85
N ALA A 26 -9.29 -14.05 -6.34
CA ALA A 26 -9.61 -14.97 -5.25
C ALA A 26 -9.28 -16.45 -5.55
N HIS A 27 -9.16 -16.83 -6.83
CA HIS A 27 -9.02 -18.23 -7.26
C HIS A 27 -7.84 -18.48 -8.22
N ASP A 28 -7.11 -17.45 -8.64
CA ASP A 28 -6.02 -17.54 -9.63
C ASP A 28 -4.69 -17.15 -8.98
N ASP A 29 -3.89 -18.15 -8.57
CA ASP A 29 -2.57 -17.93 -7.96
C ASP A 29 -1.59 -17.24 -8.92
N GLY A 30 -1.73 -17.49 -10.23
CA GLY A 30 -0.92 -16.82 -11.24
C GLY A 30 -1.20 -15.33 -11.32
N LEU A 31 -2.46 -14.93 -11.10
CA LEU A 31 -2.85 -13.52 -11.06
C LEU A 31 -2.33 -12.83 -9.79
N ALA A 32 -2.39 -13.50 -8.63
CA ALA A 32 -1.81 -12.98 -7.39
C ALA A 32 -0.30 -12.76 -7.52
N THR A 33 0.42 -13.72 -8.11
CA THR A 33 1.86 -13.59 -8.40
C THR A 33 2.11 -12.40 -9.32
N ALA A 34 1.33 -12.24 -10.40
CA ALA A 34 1.51 -11.13 -11.33
C ALA A 34 1.27 -9.76 -10.69
N VAL A 35 0.34 -9.65 -9.73
CA VAL A 35 0.14 -8.42 -8.93
C VAL A 35 1.35 -8.13 -8.05
N LEU A 36 1.90 -9.14 -7.38
CA LEU A 36 3.09 -8.98 -6.54
C LEU A 36 4.33 -8.59 -7.37
N ASP A 37 4.55 -9.20 -8.52
CA ASP A 37 5.65 -8.85 -9.44
C ASP A 37 5.49 -7.41 -9.94
N ALA A 38 4.27 -7.02 -10.31
CA ALA A 38 3.98 -5.66 -10.73
C ALA A 38 4.22 -4.63 -9.61
N LEU A 39 3.89 -4.98 -8.35
CA LEU A 39 4.15 -4.14 -7.18
C LEU A 39 5.66 -3.97 -6.96
N GLU A 40 6.43 -5.04 -7.05
CA GLU A 40 7.89 -5.01 -6.92
C GLU A 40 8.52 -4.09 -7.97
N ASP A 41 8.06 -4.19 -9.22
CA ASP A 41 8.59 -3.41 -10.33
C ASP A 41 8.23 -1.91 -10.29
N ASN A 42 7.10 -1.55 -9.68
CA ASN A 42 6.55 -0.20 -9.75
C ASN A 42 6.43 0.51 -8.39
N GLY A 43 6.57 -0.19 -7.28
CA GLY A 43 6.48 0.32 -5.90
C GLY A 43 5.07 0.71 -5.45
N VAL A 44 4.21 1.14 -6.35
CA VAL A 44 2.81 1.50 -6.10
C VAL A 44 1.94 1.01 -7.25
N LEU A 45 0.83 0.38 -6.92
CA LEU A 45 -0.21 0.00 -7.88
C LEU A 45 -1.51 0.73 -7.58
N VAL A 46 -2.16 1.24 -8.63
CA VAL A 46 -3.46 1.91 -8.53
C VAL A 46 -4.50 1.08 -9.28
N PHE A 47 -5.58 0.77 -8.60
CA PHE A 47 -6.72 0.03 -9.15
C PHE A 47 -7.96 0.90 -9.09
N HIS A 48 -8.51 1.27 -10.23
CA HIS A 48 -9.72 2.07 -10.27
C HIS A 48 -10.97 1.19 -10.25
N GLY A 49 -11.95 1.62 -9.45
CA GLY A 49 -13.30 1.05 -9.50
C GLY A 49 -13.47 -0.36 -8.92
N LEU A 50 -12.50 -0.88 -8.15
CA LEU A 50 -12.66 -2.19 -7.52
C LEU A 50 -13.82 -2.22 -6.49
N ASN A 51 -14.06 -1.10 -5.80
CA ASN A 51 -15.17 -0.93 -4.84
C ASN A 51 -15.35 -2.09 -3.85
N LEU A 52 -14.23 -2.62 -3.35
CA LEU A 52 -14.24 -3.75 -2.42
C LEU A 52 -14.83 -3.32 -1.07
N GLY A 53 -15.72 -4.15 -0.52
CA GLY A 53 -16.08 -4.08 0.88
C GLY A 53 -14.91 -4.53 1.78
N PRO A 54 -14.98 -4.24 3.10
CA PRO A 54 -13.88 -4.56 4.02
C PRO A 54 -13.47 -6.03 4.02
N GLU A 55 -14.42 -6.95 4.03
CA GLU A 55 -14.16 -8.40 3.98
C GLU A 55 -13.47 -8.83 2.69
N ALA A 56 -13.93 -8.29 1.56
CA ALA A 56 -13.33 -8.59 0.25
C ALA A 56 -11.93 -7.98 0.12
N GLN A 57 -11.69 -6.81 0.72
CA GLN A 57 -10.35 -6.23 0.78
C GLN A 57 -9.38 -7.11 1.57
N VAL A 58 -9.79 -7.61 2.75
CA VAL A 58 -8.97 -8.55 3.54
C VAL A 58 -8.71 -9.83 2.77
N ALA A 59 -9.73 -10.43 2.17
CA ALA A 59 -9.58 -11.64 1.35
C ALA A 59 -8.62 -11.43 0.18
N LEU A 60 -8.65 -10.26 -0.47
CA LEU A 60 -7.68 -9.88 -1.50
C LEU A 60 -6.25 -9.84 -0.91
N CYS A 61 -6.06 -9.18 0.25
CA CYS A 61 -4.76 -9.08 0.89
C CYS A 61 -4.22 -10.47 1.27
N GLU A 62 -5.06 -11.36 1.79
CA GLU A 62 -4.68 -12.75 2.13
C GLU A 62 -4.20 -13.57 0.92
N ARG A 63 -4.63 -13.21 -0.29
CA ARG A 63 -4.12 -13.81 -1.53
C ARG A 63 -2.73 -13.29 -1.90
N LEU A 64 -2.39 -12.10 -1.47
CA LEU A 64 -1.09 -11.47 -1.75
C LEU A 64 -0.06 -11.78 -0.68
N GLY A 65 -0.48 -12.12 0.56
CA GLY A 65 0.41 -12.45 1.64
C GLY A 65 -0.28 -12.52 3.00
N GLU A 66 0.50 -12.62 4.06
CA GLU A 66 -0.01 -12.60 5.42
C GLU A 66 -0.50 -11.20 5.78
N VAL A 67 -1.72 -11.11 6.32
CA VAL A 67 -2.33 -9.85 6.73
C VAL A 67 -1.96 -9.54 8.18
N ASP A 68 -1.28 -8.42 8.41
CA ASP A 68 -1.08 -7.89 9.75
C ASP A 68 -2.42 -7.46 10.35
N ARG A 69 -2.76 -8.04 11.49
CA ARG A 69 -3.99 -7.78 12.23
C ARG A 69 -3.74 -7.10 13.58
N SER A 70 -2.50 -6.67 13.82
CA SER A 70 -2.10 -6.04 15.08
C SER A 70 -2.65 -4.62 15.24
N ALA A 71 -2.94 -3.94 14.14
CA ALA A 71 -3.50 -2.59 14.17
C ALA A 71 -4.98 -2.64 14.62
N ASP A 72 -5.24 -2.20 15.85
CA ASP A 72 -6.61 -2.08 16.38
C ASP A 72 -7.20 -0.70 16.04
N GLY A 73 -7.83 -0.62 14.88
CA GLY A 73 -8.61 0.55 14.46
C GLY A 73 -10.07 0.53 14.93
N HIS A 74 -10.46 -0.45 15.75
CA HIS A 74 -11.85 -0.70 16.19
C HIS A 74 -12.83 -0.94 15.02
N HIS A 75 -12.33 -1.42 13.88
CA HIS A 75 -13.20 -1.85 12.80
C HIS A 75 -13.72 -3.28 13.06
N PRO A 76 -15.03 -3.57 12.75
CA PRO A 76 -15.59 -4.91 12.97
C PRO A 76 -14.84 -6.03 12.21
N VAL A 77 -14.28 -5.71 11.06
CA VAL A 77 -13.47 -6.65 10.26
C VAL A 77 -12.01 -6.52 10.67
N SER A 78 -11.45 -7.61 11.19
CA SER A 78 -10.04 -7.69 11.60
C SER A 78 -9.11 -7.54 10.40
N GLY A 79 -8.05 -6.75 10.53
CA GLY A 79 -7.13 -6.39 9.43
C GLY A 79 -7.51 -5.11 8.69
N ILE A 80 -8.63 -4.48 9.05
CA ILE A 80 -9.03 -3.17 8.52
C ILE A 80 -8.75 -2.07 9.54
N TYR A 81 -8.01 -1.07 9.11
CA TYR A 81 -7.77 0.14 9.89
C TYR A 81 -8.44 1.34 9.21
N PRO A 82 -9.47 1.96 9.83
CA PRO A 82 -10.17 3.09 9.21
C PRO A 82 -9.33 4.37 9.27
N ILE A 83 -8.99 4.93 8.13
CA ILE A 83 -8.32 6.22 8.00
C ILE A 83 -9.38 7.32 7.98
N THR A 84 -9.61 7.96 9.11
CA THR A 84 -10.60 9.05 9.23
C THR A 84 -10.27 9.95 10.42
N LEU A 85 -10.51 11.25 10.28
CA LEU A 85 -10.40 12.22 11.38
C LEU A 85 -11.68 12.28 12.26
N ASP A 86 -12.70 11.53 11.91
CA ASP A 86 -13.91 11.39 12.72
C ASP A 86 -13.62 10.50 13.94
N LYS A 87 -13.53 11.12 15.11
CA LYS A 87 -13.24 10.43 16.39
C LYS A 87 -14.30 9.42 16.80
N SER A 88 -15.51 9.51 16.25
CA SER A 88 -16.55 8.50 16.50
C SER A 88 -16.28 7.20 15.76
N LYS A 89 -15.53 7.25 14.66
CA LYS A 89 -15.17 6.11 13.81
C LYS A 89 -13.76 5.59 14.08
N ASN A 90 -12.85 6.46 14.54
CA ASN A 90 -11.49 6.06 14.90
C ASN A 90 -11.02 6.84 16.12
N LYS A 91 -10.80 6.16 17.24
CA LYS A 91 -10.30 6.77 18.49
C LYS A 91 -8.89 7.33 18.36
N GLN A 92 -8.10 6.84 17.41
CA GLN A 92 -6.74 7.28 17.12
C GLN A 92 -6.68 8.39 16.04
N ALA A 93 -7.81 9.05 15.73
CA ALA A 93 -7.89 10.08 14.70
C ALA A 93 -6.85 11.19 14.82
N ASP A 94 -6.44 11.56 16.05
CA ASP A 94 -5.39 12.58 16.25
C ASP A 94 -3.99 12.06 15.87
N TYR A 95 -3.72 10.76 16.01
CA TYR A 95 -2.48 10.14 15.56
C TYR A 95 -2.36 10.16 14.04
N LEU A 96 -3.48 10.00 13.32
CA LEU A 96 -3.51 10.03 11.86
C LEU A 96 -3.03 11.37 11.25
N LYS A 97 -3.00 12.45 12.03
CA LYS A 97 -2.42 13.72 11.56
C LYS A 97 -0.92 13.63 11.25
N ALA A 98 -0.22 12.65 11.84
CA ALA A 98 1.17 12.38 11.52
C ALA A 98 1.36 11.84 10.09
N SER A 99 0.34 11.23 9.50
CA SER A 99 0.39 10.75 8.12
C SER A 99 0.34 11.86 7.06
N PHE A 100 0.14 13.12 7.45
CA PHE A 100 0.25 14.27 6.54
C PHE A 100 1.70 14.70 6.25
N VAL A 101 2.67 14.10 6.91
CA VAL A 101 4.10 14.26 6.59
C VAL A 101 4.61 13.01 5.89
N TRP A 102 5.71 13.15 5.12
CA TRP A 102 6.36 12.00 4.48
C TRP A 102 6.76 10.96 5.51
N HIS A 103 6.35 9.72 5.30
CA HIS A 103 6.61 8.58 6.19
C HIS A 103 6.64 7.27 5.40
N ILE A 104 7.05 6.20 6.04
CA ILE A 104 6.97 4.83 5.55
C ILE A 104 6.12 4.06 6.54
N ASP A 105 5.08 3.37 6.06
CA ASP A 105 4.27 2.49 6.89
C ASP A 105 5.07 1.24 7.30
N GLY A 106 4.85 0.77 8.54
CA GLY A 106 5.38 -0.51 9.01
C GLY A 106 6.90 -0.69 8.99
N CYS A 107 7.68 0.40 8.90
CA CYS A 107 9.14 0.33 8.78
C CYS A 107 9.86 0.02 10.10
N THR A 108 9.16 0.03 11.24
CA THR A 108 9.71 -0.24 12.57
C THR A 108 8.98 -1.41 13.23
N PRO A 109 9.25 -2.65 12.79
CA PRO A 109 8.64 -3.82 13.42
C PRO A 109 9.09 -3.94 14.87
N LEU A 110 8.22 -4.49 15.73
CA LEU A 110 8.57 -4.79 17.11
C LEU A 110 9.40 -6.08 17.14
N HIS A 111 10.58 -6.03 17.76
CA HIS A 111 11.49 -7.17 17.91
C HIS A 111 11.97 -7.76 16.55
N ASP A 112 11.91 -9.08 16.42
CA ASP A 112 12.40 -9.82 15.25
C ASP A 112 11.32 -10.00 14.16
N GLU A 113 10.25 -9.21 14.19
CA GLU A 113 9.18 -9.28 13.19
C GLU A 113 9.64 -8.74 11.83
N CYS A 114 9.16 -9.35 10.76
CA CYS A 114 9.42 -8.87 9.42
C CYS A 114 8.64 -7.57 9.16
N PRO A 115 9.25 -6.53 8.57
CA PRO A 115 8.52 -5.34 8.16
C PRO A 115 7.39 -5.68 7.18
N GLN A 116 6.32 -4.90 7.22
CA GLN A 116 5.25 -5.03 6.24
C GLN A 116 5.77 -4.78 4.83
N LYS A 117 5.47 -5.67 3.89
CA LYS A 117 5.88 -5.54 2.49
C LYS A 117 5.07 -4.46 1.77
N ALA A 118 3.78 -4.34 2.07
CA ALA A 118 2.87 -3.42 1.41
C ALA A 118 1.69 -3.05 2.30
N THR A 119 1.15 -1.86 2.06
CA THR A 119 -0.13 -1.40 2.61
C THR A 119 -1.15 -1.31 1.49
N VAL A 120 -2.36 -1.84 1.70
CA VAL A 120 -3.47 -1.74 0.76
C VAL A 120 -4.46 -0.70 1.26
N LEU A 121 -4.56 0.42 0.55
CA LEU A 121 -5.45 1.53 0.89
C LEU A 121 -6.67 1.54 -0.03
N SER A 122 -7.88 1.53 0.54
CA SER A 122 -9.13 1.66 -0.20
C SER A 122 -9.79 3.01 0.07
N ALA A 123 -9.99 3.82 -0.97
CA ALA A 123 -10.64 5.12 -0.87
C ALA A 123 -12.16 4.97 -0.90
N VAL A 124 -12.79 4.89 0.27
CA VAL A 124 -14.26 4.77 0.42
C VAL A 124 -14.97 6.11 0.19
N GLN A 125 -14.33 7.20 0.62
CA GLN A 125 -14.83 8.55 0.42
C GLN A 125 -13.66 9.49 0.11
N VAL A 126 -13.73 10.17 -1.01
CA VAL A 126 -12.71 11.12 -1.45
C VAL A 126 -13.17 12.56 -1.26
N ALA A 127 -12.24 13.47 -1.01
CA ALA A 127 -12.51 14.90 -0.97
C ALA A 127 -12.84 15.42 -2.38
N ARG A 128 -13.64 16.48 -2.46
CA ARG A 128 -13.94 17.13 -3.75
C ARG A 128 -12.72 17.88 -4.31
N ASN A 129 -11.89 18.41 -3.43
CA ASN A 129 -10.66 19.14 -3.77
C ASN A 129 -9.61 18.81 -2.72
N GLY A 130 -8.37 18.52 -3.13
CA GLY A 130 -7.29 18.14 -2.25
C GLY A 130 -7.45 16.72 -1.67
N GLY A 131 -6.54 16.34 -0.80
CA GLY A 131 -6.53 15.02 -0.16
C GLY A 131 -5.87 13.95 -1.02
N GLU A 132 -5.05 14.38 -1.97
CA GLU A 132 -4.22 13.50 -2.78
C GLU A 132 -3.21 12.76 -1.90
N THR A 133 -2.94 11.49 -2.24
CA THR A 133 -1.85 10.72 -1.66
C THR A 133 -0.66 10.76 -2.60
N GLU A 134 0.48 11.24 -2.10
CA GLU A 134 1.71 11.34 -2.87
C GLU A 134 2.68 10.22 -2.47
N PHE A 135 3.42 9.70 -3.44
CA PHE A 135 4.40 8.64 -3.24
C PHE A 135 5.77 9.04 -3.78
N ALA A 136 6.83 8.66 -3.06
CA ALA A 136 8.21 8.82 -3.49
C ALA A 136 8.94 7.48 -3.47
N ASN A 137 9.78 7.25 -4.48
CA ASN A 137 10.59 6.04 -4.57
C ASN A 137 11.96 6.27 -3.92
N ALA A 138 12.17 5.71 -2.72
CA ALA A 138 13.43 5.81 -2.00
C ALA A 138 14.58 5.08 -2.71
N TYR A 139 14.32 3.99 -3.44
CA TYR A 139 15.34 3.32 -4.26
C TYR A 139 15.83 4.22 -5.40
N ALA A 140 14.90 4.88 -6.09
CA ALA A 140 15.26 5.83 -7.14
C ALA A 140 16.06 7.02 -6.56
N ALA A 141 15.63 7.55 -5.41
CA ALA A 141 16.37 8.60 -4.71
C ALA A 141 17.79 8.16 -4.33
N TYR A 142 17.94 6.97 -3.75
CA TYR A 142 19.25 6.41 -3.41
C TYR A 142 20.15 6.26 -4.64
N ASN A 143 19.59 5.81 -5.77
CA ASN A 143 20.35 5.64 -7.01
C ASN A 143 20.85 6.96 -7.62
N THR A 144 20.28 8.11 -7.24
CA THR A 144 20.78 9.44 -7.66
C THR A 144 21.96 9.93 -6.84
N LEU A 145 22.25 9.32 -5.70
CA LEU A 145 23.39 9.68 -4.85
C LEU A 145 24.71 9.34 -5.52
N THR A 146 25.71 10.19 -5.33
CA THR A 146 27.09 9.88 -5.69
C THR A 146 27.66 8.78 -4.80
N GLU A 147 28.70 8.09 -5.25
CA GLU A 147 29.35 7.04 -4.43
C GLU A 147 29.90 7.60 -3.10
N THR A 148 30.35 8.83 -3.09
CA THR A 148 30.79 9.50 -1.85
C THR A 148 29.63 9.71 -0.88
N GLU A 149 28.45 10.13 -1.36
CA GLU A 149 27.27 10.29 -0.52
C GLU A 149 26.79 8.94 0.02
N LYS A 150 26.74 7.90 -0.82
CA LYS A 150 26.38 6.53 -0.38
C LYS A 150 27.31 6.02 0.71
N GLN A 151 28.63 6.24 0.57
CA GLN A 151 29.61 5.88 1.59
C GLN A 151 29.40 6.64 2.90
N ASN A 152 29.18 7.96 2.83
CA ASN A 152 28.94 8.78 3.99
C ASN A 152 27.66 8.39 4.75
N TYR A 153 26.57 8.17 4.03
CA TYR A 153 25.28 7.80 4.66
C TYR A 153 25.26 6.35 5.14
N GLY A 154 25.97 5.44 4.48
CA GLY A 154 26.09 4.05 4.89
C GLY A 154 26.91 3.83 6.18
N SER A 155 27.57 4.88 6.68
CA SER A 155 28.31 4.87 7.95
C SER A 155 27.53 5.42 9.14
N LEU A 156 26.30 5.90 8.96
CA LEU A 156 25.41 6.42 10.00
C LEU A 156 24.62 5.28 10.65
#